data_50004a9f775690f18e76c12bdebaaf45
#
_entry.id   50004a9f775690f18e76c12bdebaaf45
#
_cell.length_a   1.000
_cell.length_b   1.000
_cell.length_c   1.000
_cell.angle_alpha   90.00
_cell.angle_beta   90.00
_cell.angle_gamma   90.00
#
_symmetry.space_group_name_H-M   'P 1'
#
loop_
_entity.id
_entity.type
_entity.pdbx_description
1 polymer ?
#
loop_
_entity_poly.entity_id
_entity_poly.type
_entity_poly.pdbx_seq_one_letter_code
_entity_poly.pdbx_strand_id
1 'polypeptide(L)'
;MNWYLAKIVYRILCGDGEHTAQFDEQLRLVAASHEEEAFIKAQSIGRDEEDCFLNTKQQTVCWQFINVAELYKLSDLIDGAELYSTIRENDQPEHYIDTVHKKAAHIRQKTTHQLLQLL
;
A
#
# COMPACT_ATOMS: atom_id res chain seq x y z
N MET A 1 3.71 24.40 -2.15
CA MET A 1 3.90 23.01 -1.73
C MET A 1 2.85 22.13 -2.38
N ASN A 2 3.29 21.02 -2.94
CA ASN A 2 2.41 20.05 -3.60
C ASN A 2 2.37 18.76 -2.80
N TRP A 3 1.31 17.98 -2.99
CA TRP A 3 1.17 16.67 -2.42
C TRP A 3 1.38 15.60 -3.48
N TYR A 4 2.09 14.54 -3.11
CA TYR A 4 2.39 13.40 -3.96
C TYR A 4 1.98 12.11 -3.28
N LEU A 5 1.58 11.12 -4.08
CA LEU A 5 1.34 9.76 -3.62
C LEU A 5 2.52 8.91 -4.08
N ALA A 6 3.24 8.34 -3.13
CA ALA A 6 4.41 7.51 -3.41
C ALA A 6 4.13 6.06 -3.05
N LYS A 7 4.47 5.13 -3.96
CA LYS A 7 4.44 3.70 -3.64
C LYS A 7 5.84 3.29 -3.21
N ILE A 8 5.98 2.94 -1.94
CA ILE A 8 7.22 2.48 -1.32
C ILE A 8 7.15 0.97 -1.20
N VAL A 9 8.20 0.28 -1.65
CA VAL A 9 8.22 -1.18 -1.67
C VAL A 9 9.29 -1.70 -0.73
N TYR A 10 8.91 -2.66 0.11
CA TYR A 10 9.79 -3.40 1.00
C TYR A 10 9.77 -4.88 0.65
N ARG A 11 10.89 -5.56 0.86
CA ARG A 11 10.93 -7.00 0.90
C ARG A 11 10.84 -7.46 2.34
N ILE A 12 10.00 -8.45 2.60
CA ILE A 12 9.87 -9.04 3.94
C ILE A 12 10.72 -10.30 3.97
N LEU A 13 11.71 -10.32 4.87
CA LEU A 13 12.60 -11.47 5.07
C LEU A 13 12.30 -12.08 6.43
N CYS A 14 12.10 -13.40 6.46
CA CYS A 14 11.84 -14.14 7.68
C CYS A 14 12.83 -15.28 7.81
N GLY A 15 13.51 -15.36 8.96
CA GLY A 15 14.51 -16.39 9.25
C GLY A 15 15.69 -16.31 8.27
N ASP A 16 15.99 -17.44 7.62
CA ASP A 16 17.07 -17.55 6.63
C ASP A 16 16.65 -17.10 5.22
N GLY A 17 15.40 -16.68 5.06
CA GLY A 17 14.88 -16.25 3.77
C GLY A 17 14.43 -17.38 2.85
N GLU A 18 14.44 -18.63 3.32
CA GLU A 18 13.98 -19.79 2.54
C GLU A 18 12.46 -19.93 2.57
N HIS A 19 11.78 -18.97 1.95
CA HIS A 19 10.33 -18.95 1.82
C HIS A 19 9.97 -18.21 0.53
N THR A 20 8.73 -18.34 0.12
CA THR A 20 8.24 -17.58 -1.03
C THR A 20 8.46 -16.10 -0.77
N ALA A 21 9.07 -15.39 -1.72
CA ALA A 21 9.35 -13.96 -1.59
C ALA A 21 8.07 -13.17 -1.34
N GLN A 22 8.11 -12.30 -0.35
CA GLN A 22 6.99 -11.43 0.02
C GLN A 22 7.41 -9.98 -0.08
N PHE A 23 6.51 -9.16 -0.58
CA PHE A 23 6.76 -7.73 -0.72
C PHE A 23 5.60 -6.96 -0.11
N ASP A 24 5.93 -5.87 0.58
CA ASP A 24 4.96 -4.95 1.14
C ASP A 24 4.98 -3.69 0.26
N GLU A 25 3.86 -3.38 -0.37
CA GLU A 25 3.71 -2.21 -1.21
C GLU A 25 2.84 -1.20 -0.46
N GLN A 26 3.44 -0.09 -0.06
CA GLN A 26 2.77 0.93 0.75
C GLN A 26 2.56 2.21 -0.04
N LEU A 27 1.39 2.79 0.11
CA LEU A 27 1.10 4.12 -0.44
C LEU A 27 1.27 5.15 0.67
N ARG A 28 2.11 6.16 0.42
CA ARG A 28 2.42 7.22 1.39
C ARG A 28 2.20 8.59 0.78
N LEU A 29 1.68 9.51 1.58
CA LEU A 29 1.59 10.91 1.19
C LEU A 29 2.92 11.61 1.45
N VAL A 30 3.37 12.39 0.47
CA VAL A 30 4.61 13.15 0.57
C VAL A 30 4.34 14.59 0.13
N ALA A 31 4.74 15.55 0.97
CA ALA A 31 4.64 16.96 0.64
C ALA A 31 6.01 17.45 0.13
N ALA A 32 6.02 18.09 -1.02
CA ALA A 32 7.26 18.59 -1.62
C ALA A 32 6.97 19.71 -2.61
N SER A 33 8.00 20.45 -2.99
CA SER A 33 7.86 21.55 -3.92
C SER A 33 7.81 21.09 -5.37
N HIS A 34 8.46 19.98 -5.68
CA HIS A 34 8.49 19.41 -7.03
C HIS A 34 8.74 17.89 -6.97
N GLU A 35 8.63 17.25 -8.11
CA GLU A 35 8.65 15.76 -8.22
C GLU A 35 9.97 15.17 -7.71
N GLU A 36 11.12 15.73 -8.09
CA GLU A 36 12.42 15.20 -7.66
C GLU A 36 12.57 15.23 -6.14
N GLU A 37 12.17 16.34 -5.52
CA GLU A 37 12.19 16.47 -4.06
C GLU A 37 11.27 15.44 -3.42
N ALA A 38 10.08 15.22 -3.99
CA ALA A 38 9.13 14.23 -3.50
C ALA A 38 9.73 12.83 -3.57
N PHE A 39 10.40 12.49 -4.66
CA PHE A 39 11.04 11.19 -4.84
C PHE A 39 12.12 10.94 -3.79
N ILE A 40 13.02 11.90 -3.62
CA ILE A 40 14.11 11.82 -2.63
C ILE A 40 13.54 11.69 -1.21
N LYS A 41 12.52 12.47 -0.90
CA LYS A 41 11.85 12.41 0.40
C LYS A 41 11.19 11.06 0.63
N ALA A 42 10.53 10.51 -0.38
CA ALA A 42 9.91 9.19 -0.29
C ALA A 42 10.96 8.10 -0.05
N GLN A 43 12.11 8.17 -0.71
CA GLN A 43 13.22 7.24 -0.47
C GLN A 43 13.72 7.33 0.97
N SER A 44 13.85 8.54 1.49
CA SER A 44 14.25 8.76 2.88
C SER A 44 13.26 8.16 3.86
N ILE A 45 11.96 8.37 3.64
CA ILE A 45 10.91 7.77 4.46
C ILE A 45 11.02 6.24 4.43
N GLY A 46 11.22 5.67 3.25
CA GLY A 46 11.32 4.22 3.09
C GLY A 46 12.50 3.65 3.88
N ARG A 47 13.66 4.27 3.79
CA ARG A 47 14.86 3.82 4.52
C ARG A 47 14.71 3.99 6.03
N ASP A 48 14.13 5.09 6.46
CA ASP A 48 13.98 5.39 7.90
C ASP A 48 13.03 4.43 8.58
N GLU A 49 12.13 3.81 7.85
CA GLU A 49 11.13 2.89 8.40
C GLU A 49 11.51 1.42 8.22
N GLU A 50 12.72 1.11 7.79
CA GLU A 50 13.21 -0.27 7.83
C GLU A 50 13.21 -0.75 9.28
N ASP A 51 12.78 -1.99 9.50
CA ASP A 51 12.64 -2.54 10.84
C ASP A 51 12.87 -4.04 10.84
N CYS A 52 13.35 -4.53 11.97
CA CYS A 52 13.51 -5.96 12.22
C CYS A 52 13.01 -6.28 13.62
N PHE A 53 12.34 -7.42 13.76
CA PHE A 53 11.86 -7.87 15.08
C PHE A 53 11.87 -9.41 15.12
N LEU A 54 11.73 -9.96 16.32
CA LEU A 54 11.59 -11.40 16.52
C LEU A 54 10.09 -11.77 16.52
N ASN A 55 9.73 -12.79 15.75
CA ASN A 55 8.37 -13.30 15.75
C ASN A 55 8.18 -14.29 16.92
N THR A 56 6.99 -14.89 17.04
CA THR A 56 6.67 -15.84 18.10
C THR A 56 7.50 -17.11 18.03
N LYS A 57 8.09 -17.43 16.89
CA LYS A 57 8.96 -18.60 16.68
C LYS A 57 10.45 -18.25 16.87
N GLN A 58 10.75 -17.06 17.40
CA GLN A 58 12.12 -16.56 17.61
C GLN A 58 12.91 -16.41 16.32
N GLN A 59 12.22 -16.23 15.19
CA GLN A 59 12.86 -15.92 13.92
C GLN A 59 12.90 -14.40 13.72
N THR A 60 13.98 -13.90 13.16
CA THR A 60 14.09 -12.48 12.80
C THR A 60 13.27 -12.20 11.56
N VAL A 61 12.38 -11.19 11.65
CA VAL A 61 11.59 -10.72 10.52
C VAL A 61 12.00 -9.30 10.21
N CYS A 62 12.39 -9.03 8.97
CA CYS A 62 12.89 -7.72 8.56
C CYS A 62 12.09 -7.17 7.38
N TRP A 63 11.80 -5.86 7.44
CA TRP A 63 11.32 -5.07 6.32
C TRP A 63 12.52 -4.35 5.72
N GLN A 64 12.92 -4.79 4.53
CA GLN A 64 14.07 -4.24 3.82
C GLN A 64 13.58 -3.33 2.70
N PHE A 65 13.96 -2.05 2.74
CA PHE A 65 13.57 -1.09 1.72
C PHE A 65 14.17 -1.45 0.36
N ILE A 66 13.33 -1.51 -0.66
CA ILE A 66 13.76 -1.75 -2.03
C ILE A 66 13.89 -0.41 -2.77
N ASN A 67 12.77 0.27 -2.99
CA ASN A 67 12.77 1.58 -3.65
C ASN A 67 11.35 2.14 -3.73
N VAL A 68 11.23 3.33 -4.29
CA VAL A 68 9.97 3.96 -4.65
C VAL A 68 9.61 3.50 -6.06
N ALA A 69 8.50 2.80 -6.19
CA ALA A 69 8.09 2.21 -7.47
C ALA A 69 7.21 3.12 -8.31
N GLU A 70 6.43 4.00 -7.66
CA GLU A 70 5.50 4.90 -8.35
C GLU A 70 5.42 6.21 -7.59
N LEU A 71 5.20 7.29 -8.33
CA LEU A 71 5.06 8.63 -7.76
C LEU A 71 4.05 9.41 -8.60
N TYR A 72 3.01 9.92 -7.95
CA TYR A 72 1.93 10.66 -8.60
C TYR A 72 1.70 11.98 -7.90
N LYS A 73 1.64 13.06 -8.65
CA LYS A 73 1.23 14.35 -8.12
C LYS A 73 -0.28 14.36 -7.92
N LEU A 74 -0.73 14.73 -6.73
CA LEU A 74 -2.14 14.86 -6.42
C LEU A 74 -2.61 16.27 -6.76
N SER A 75 -3.82 16.38 -7.33
CA SER A 75 -4.39 17.69 -7.63
C SER A 75 -4.87 18.39 -6.36
N ASP A 76 -5.76 17.73 -5.59
CA ASP A 76 -6.31 18.27 -4.37
C ASP A 76 -6.58 17.16 -3.35
N LEU A 77 -6.49 17.50 -2.06
CA LEU A 77 -6.89 16.59 -0.97
C LEU A 77 -8.28 17.02 -0.48
N ILE A 78 -9.30 16.60 -1.22
CA ILE A 78 -10.70 16.90 -0.92
C ILE A 78 -11.51 15.61 -0.92
N ASP A 79 -12.71 15.69 -0.38
CA ASP A 79 -13.64 14.55 -0.39
C ASP A 79 -13.91 14.12 -1.84
N GLY A 80 -13.71 12.84 -2.12
CA GLY A 80 -13.89 12.29 -3.47
C GLY A 80 -12.68 12.44 -4.38
N ALA A 81 -11.55 12.97 -3.89
CA ALA A 81 -10.35 13.12 -4.72
C ALA A 81 -9.84 11.78 -5.22
N GLU A 82 -9.45 11.71 -6.48
CA GLU A 82 -8.80 10.53 -7.04
C GLU A 82 -7.35 10.51 -6.58
N LEU A 83 -6.99 9.49 -5.82
CA LEU A 83 -5.61 9.32 -5.33
C LEU A 83 -4.79 8.39 -6.20
N TYR A 84 -5.44 7.48 -6.89
CA TYR A 84 -4.76 6.46 -7.67
C TYR A 84 -5.71 5.93 -8.73
N SER A 85 -5.17 5.65 -9.90
CA SER A 85 -5.93 5.06 -11.00
C SER A 85 -5.04 4.07 -11.74
N THR A 86 -5.58 2.93 -12.07
CA THR A 86 -4.88 1.95 -12.90
C THR A 86 -5.88 1.32 -13.86
N ILE A 87 -5.41 1.04 -15.09
CA ILE A 87 -6.21 0.36 -16.10
C ILE A 87 -5.75 -1.09 -16.13
N ARG A 88 -6.70 -2.01 -16.00
CA ARG A 88 -6.43 -3.44 -16.05
C ARG A 88 -7.21 -4.06 -17.20
N GLU A 89 -6.56 -4.99 -17.88
CA GLU A 89 -7.21 -5.82 -18.87
C GLU A 89 -7.43 -7.20 -18.29
N ASN A 90 -8.59 -7.80 -18.59
CA ASN A 90 -8.93 -9.13 -18.06
C ASN A 90 -9.71 -9.90 -19.12
N ASP A 91 -9.24 -11.09 -19.46
CA ASP A 91 -9.83 -11.94 -20.48
C ASP A 91 -11.18 -12.55 -20.04
N GLN A 92 -11.51 -12.45 -18.75
CA GLN A 92 -12.76 -12.97 -18.19
C GLN A 92 -13.52 -11.83 -17.50
N PRO A 93 -14.15 -10.94 -18.29
CA PRO A 93 -14.78 -9.73 -17.71
C PRO A 93 -15.90 -10.04 -16.71
N GLU A 94 -16.71 -11.06 -16.99
CA GLU A 94 -17.79 -11.42 -16.07
C GLU A 94 -17.29 -11.90 -14.73
N HIS A 95 -16.19 -12.65 -14.73
CA HIS A 95 -15.55 -13.10 -13.49
C HIS A 95 -15.00 -11.92 -12.70
N TYR A 96 -14.34 -10.99 -13.38
CA TYR A 96 -13.79 -9.78 -12.75
C TYR A 96 -14.90 -8.94 -12.11
N ILE A 97 -15.98 -8.71 -12.85
CA ILE A 97 -17.13 -7.93 -12.38
C ILE A 97 -17.75 -8.60 -11.14
N ASP A 98 -17.95 -9.91 -11.20
CA ASP A 98 -18.50 -10.67 -10.08
C ASP A 98 -17.61 -10.55 -8.83
N THR A 99 -16.30 -10.64 -9.00
CA THR A 99 -15.34 -10.48 -7.91
C THR A 99 -15.45 -9.10 -7.26
N VAL A 100 -15.60 -8.03 -8.06
CA VAL A 100 -15.77 -6.67 -7.55
C VAL A 100 -17.05 -6.57 -6.70
N HIS A 101 -18.15 -7.12 -7.20
CA HIS A 101 -19.42 -7.11 -6.46
C HIS A 101 -19.34 -7.90 -5.15
N LYS A 102 -18.64 -9.04 -5.15
CA LYS A 102 -18.43 -9.83 -3.94
C LYS A 102 -17.61 -9.06 -2.91
N LYS A 103 -16.58 -8.35 -3.34
CA LYS A 103 -15.78 -7.51 -2.45
C LYS A 103 -16.62 -6.39 -1.84
N ALA A 104 -17.45 -5.75 -2.65
CA ALA A 104 -18.36 -4.70 -2.17
C ALA A 104 -19.35 -5.24 -1.14
N ALA A 105 -19.93 -6.41 -1.40
CA ALA A 105 -20.86 -7.06 -0.47
C ALA A 105 -20.16 -7.37 0.86
N HIS A 106 -18.92 -7.83 0.81
CA HIS A 106 -18.12 -8.12 2.01
C HIS A 106 -17.89 -6.87 2.85
N ILE A 107 -17.58 -5.74 2.20
CA ILE A 107 -17.39 -4.45 2.88
C ILE A 107 -18.68 -4.05 3.60
N ARG A 108 -19.83 -4.16 2.95
CA ARG A 108 -21.12 -3.81 3.54
C ARG A 108 -21.46 -4.69 4.74
N GLN A 109 -21.24 -6.01 4.64
CA GLN A 109 -21.46 -6.94 5.74
C GLN A 109 -20.59 -6.60 6.95
N LYS A 110 -19.33 -6.30 6.73
CA LYS A 110 -18.38 -5.92 7.78
C LYS A 110 -18.85 -4.65 8.50
N THR A 111 -19.28 -3.65 7.74
CA THR A 111 -19.78 -2.40 8.30
C THR A 111 -21.04 -2.62 9.12
N THR A 112 -21.98 -3.42 8.62
CA THR A 112 -23.21 -3.76 9.33
C THR A 112 -22.90 -4.47 10.66
N HIS A 113 -21.99 -5.43 10.63
CA HIS A 113 -21.56 -6.15 11.83
C HIS A 113 -20.96 -5.21 12.88
N GLN A 114 -20.12 -4.28 12.46
CA GLN A 114 -19.53 -3.30 13.36
C GLN A 114 -20.58 -2.39 13.99
N LEU A 115 -21.58 -1.95 13.23
CA LEU A 115 -22.68 -1.14 13.74
C LEU A 115 -23.51 -1.91 14.78
N LEU A 116 -23.78 -3.18 14.53
CA LEU A 116 -24.53 -4.02 15.47
C LEU A 116 -23.79 -4.21 16.79
N GLN A 117 -22.46 -4.25 16.76
CA GLN A 117 -21.65 -4.36 17.98
C GLN A 117 -21.72 -3.10 18.86
N LEU A 118 -22.08 -1.95 18.30
CA LEU A 118 -22.19 -0.69 19.03
C LEU A 118 -23.55 -0.55 19.73
N LEU A 119 -24.51 -1.38 19.39
CA LEU A 119 -25.83 -1.38 20.03
C LEU A 119 -25.79 -2.19 21.32
#